data_64d47594e9dc5655f20185e29d548b41
#
_entry.id   64d47594e9dc5655f20185e29d548b41
#
_cell.length_a   1.000
_cell.length_b   1.000
_cell.length_c   1.000
_cell.angle_alpha   90.00
_cell.angle_beta   90.00
_cell.angle_gamma   90.00
#
_symmetry.space_group_name_H-M   'P 1'
#
loop_
_entity.id
_entity.type
_entity.pdbx_description
1 polymer ?
#
loop_
_entity_poly.entity_id
_entity_poly.type
_entity_poly.pdbx_seq_one_letter_code
_entity_poly.pdbx_strand_id
1 'polypeptide(L)'
;MSSARVFIVDDEHVIASTLAVILKMHGYSATFFTSPAEALAAARSRAPDLLISDVAMPGISGIDLAIQMRAQYPKCKILLFSGQAATFDLLEDARAQGHDFDLLLKPVHPTELLFEVGKIINGTVAIYAVSPAKPTMAGREAREMSEHT
;
A
#
# COMPACT_ATOMS: atom_id res chain seq x y z
N MET A 1 19.57 -1.11 -13.91
CA MET A 1 18.24 -1.14 -13.56
C MET A 1 17.93 -0.25 -12.46
N SER A 2 16.91 0.52 -12.52
CA SER A 2 16.58 1.41 -11.43
C SER A 2 15.67 0.69 -10.47
N SER A 3 15.77 1.06 -9.20
CA SER A 3 14.90 0.52 -8.19
C SER A 3 13.53 1.13 -8.33
N ALA A 4 12.51 0.38 -7.97
CA ALA A 4 11.15 0.92 -7.93
C ALA A 4 11.08 2.01 -6.86
N ARG A 5 10.39 3.09 -7.19
CA ARG A 5 10.24 4.20 -6.28
C ARG A 5 8.97 4.02 -5.46
N VAL A 6 9.10 4.07 -4.17
CA VAL A 6 7.97 3.85 -3.27
C VAL A 6 7.83 5.06 -2.36
N PHE A 7 6.62 5.63 -2.30
CA PHE A 7 6.31 6.69 -1.35
C PHE A 7 5.51 6.05 -0.21
N ILE A 8 5.85 6.39 1.02
CA ILE A 8 5.15 5.89 2.20
C ILE A 8 4.59 7.09 2.93
N VAL A 9 3.29 7.09 3.19
CA VAL A 9 2.64 8.23 3.86
C VAL A 9 1.92 7.74 5.10
N ASP A 10 2.31 8.28 6.26
CA ASP A 10 1.67 7.97 7.53
C ASP A 10 1.97 9.15 8.44
N ASP A 11 0.96 9.71 9.09
CA ASP A 11 1.17 10.86 9.96
C ASP A 11 2.00 10.53 11.19
N GLU A 12 2.19 9.24 11.51
CA GLU A 12 3.07 8.85 12.58
C GLU A 12 4.48 8.64 12.04
N HIS A 13 5.37 9.54 12.37
CA HIS A 13 6.74 9.54 11.84
C HIS A 13 7.45 8.20 12.02
N VAL A 14 7.32 7.59 13.19
CA VAL A 14 8.02 6.33 13.47
C VAL A 14 7.56 5.24 12.52
N ILE A 15 6.27 5.16 12.24
CA ILE A 15 5.77 4.13 11.34
C ILE A 15 6.26 4.40 9.93
N ALA A 16 6.11 5.62 9.44
CA ALA A 16 6.51 5.96 8.08
C ALA A 16 8.00 5.70 7.85
N SER A 17 8.84 6.16 8.78
CA SER A 17 10.28 6.01 8.62
C SER A 17 10.71 4.56 8.73
N THR A 18 10.07 3.80 9.61
CA THR A 18 10.41 2.38 9.78
C THR A 18 10.10 1.59 8.51
N LEU A 19 8.93 1.83 7.93
CA LEU A 19 8.57 1.13 6.69
C LEU A 19 9.52 1.50 5.56
N ALA A 20 9.95 2.77 5.50
CA ALA A 20 10.91 3.18 4.48
C ALA A 20 12.24 2.46 4.64
N VAL A 21 12.71 2.32 5.88
CA VAL A 21 13.97 1.61 6.14
C VAL A 21 13.87 0.15 5.68
N ILE A 22 12.77 -0.51 6.01
CA ILE A 22 12.58 -1.90 5.63
C ILE A 22 12.64 -2.04 4.10
N LEU A 23 11.95 -1.17 3.39
CA LEU A 23 11.92 -1.24 1.94
C LEU A 23 13.30 -0.93 1.32
N LYS A 24 14.02 0.05 1.88
CA LYS A 24 15.35 0.35 1.38
C LYS A 24 16.28 -0.82 1.56
N MET A 25 16.16 -1.55 2.66
CA MET A 25 17.01 -2.69 2.91
C MET A 25 16.77 -3.82 1.90
N HIS A 26 15.65 -3.78 1.21
CA HIS A 26 15.29 -4.79 0.23
C HIS A 26 15.32 -4.28 -1.21
N GLY A 27 16.05 -3.18 -1.42
CA GLY A 27 16.32 -2.73 -2.79
C GLY A 27 15.36 -1.72 -3.38
N TYR A 28 14.39 -1.24 -2.61
CA TYR A 28 13.47 -0.24 -3.12
C TYR A 28 14.00 1.17 -2.84
N SER A 29 13.62 2.12 -3.69
CA SER A 29 13.97 3.51 -3.47
C SER A 29 12.79 4.14 -2.73
N ALA A 30 12.82 4.09 -1.42
CA ALA A 30 11.69 4.46 -0.58
C ALA A 30 11.89 5.83 0.06
N THR A 31 10.85 6.66 0.01
CA THR A 31 10.83 7.96 0.67
C THR A 31 9.57 8.02 1.50
N PHE A 32 9.66 8.52 2.73
CA PHE A 32 8.48 8.63 3.56
C PHE A 32 8.06 10.08 3.74
N PHE A 33 6.77 10.25 4.00
CA PHE A 33 6.17 11.55 4.24
C PHE A 33 5.19 11.41 5.39
N THR A 34 5.06 12.46 6.21
CA THR A 34 4.08 12.46 7.28
C THR A 34 2.87 13.31 6.92
N SER A 35 2.82 13.82 5.70
CA SER A 35 1.72 14.65 5.22
C SER A 35 1.37 14.27 3.79
N PRO A 36 0.09 14.08 3.48
CA PRO A 36 -0.34 13.83 2.11
C PRO A 36 0.06 14.94 1.15
N ALA A 37 0.00 16.19 1.62
CA ALA A 37 0.36 17.33 0.77
C ALA A 37 1.81 17.29 0.34
N GLU A 38 2.70 16.88 1.25
CA GLU A 38 4.12 16.76 0.92
C GLU A 38 4.37 15.67 -0.09
N ALA A 39 3.65 14.55 0.03
CA ALA A 39 3.80 13.46 -0.91
C ALA A 39 3.33 13.87 -2.30
N LEU A 40 2.20 14.59 -2.38
CA LEU A 40 1.71 15.06 -3.67
C LEU A 40 2.67 16.07 -4.29
N ALA A 41 3.25 16.96 -3.47
CA ALA A 41 4.21 17.92 -3.97
C ALA A 41 5.46 17.23 -4.52
N ALA A 42 5.96 16.23 -3.81
CA ALA A 42 7.14 15.49 -4.26
C ALA A 42 6.85 14.71 -5.54
N ALA A 43 5.65 14.20 -5.70
CA ALA A 43 5.28 13.44 -6.89
C ALA A 43 5.33 14.30 -8.15
N ARG A 44 5.16 15.61 -8.02
CA ARG A 44 5.24 16.49 -9.19
C ARG A 44 6.64 16.50 -9.81
N SER A 45 7.68 16.30 -9.00
CA SER A 45 9.02 16.23 -9.53
C SER A 45 9.27 14.86 -10.12
N ARG A 46 8.81 13.82 -9.44
CA ARG A 46 8.99 12.45 -9.91
C ARG A 46 7.98 11.56 -9.22
N ALA A 47 7.04 11.04 -9.97
CA ALA A 47 5.98 10.20 -9.41
C ALA A 47 6.52 8.87 -8.90
N PRO A 48 5.92 8.31 -7.85
CA PRO A 48 6.33 7.01 -7.38
C PRO A 48 5.72 5.90 -8.25
N ASP A 49 6.35 4.74 -8.21
CA ASP A 49 5.78 3.55 -8.86
C ASP A 49 4.72 2.94 -7.95
N LEU A 50 4.86 3.13 -6.64
CA LEU A 50 3.92 2.61 -5.65
C LEU A 50 3.74 3.64 -4.54
N LEU A 51 2.49 3.88 -4.15
CA LEU A 51 2.18 4.66 -2.98
C LEU A 51 1.67 3.71 -1.91
N ILE A 52 2.27 3.76 -0.73
CA ILE A 52 1.79 3.03 0.45
C ILE A 52 1.30 4.08 1.42
N SER A 53 0.05 4.04 1.84
CA SER A 53 -0.50 5.07 2.71
C SER A 53 -1.39 4.51 3.80
N ASP A 54 -1.27 5.09 4.99
CA ASP A 54 -2.24 4.87 6.04
C ASP A 54 -3.56 5.48 5.58
N VAL A 55 -4.66 4.86 5.92
CA VAL A 55 -5.97 5.38 5.55
C VAL A 55 -6.40 6.50 6.48
N ALA A 56 -6.23 6.33 7.79
CA ALA A 56 -6.71 7.31 8.76
C ALA A 56 -5.63 8.34 9.07
N MET A 57 -5.75 9.51 8.50
CA MET A 57 -4.81 10.61 8.72
C MET A 57 -5.58 11.92 8.87
N PRO A 58 -5.02 12.90 9.58
CA PRO A 58 -5.67 14.22 9.67
C PRO A 58 -5.74 14.86 8.28
N GLY A 59 -6.80 15.55 8.03
CA GLY A 59 -7.01 16.19 6.74
C GLY A 59 -7.62 15.23 5.77
N ILE A 60 -6.92 14.90 4.69
CA ILE A 60 -7.49 13.96 3.74
C ILE A 60 -7.10 12.55 4.14
N SER A 61 -7.94 11.60 3.82
CA SER A 61 -7.66 10.20 4.13
C SER A 61 -6.66 9.63 3.12
N GLY A 62 -6.09 8.48 3.46
CA GLY A 62 -5.22 7.78 2.52
C GLY A 62 -5.96 7.35 1.26
N ILE A 63 -7.26 7.11 1.36
CA ILE A 63 -8.06 6.76 0.18
C ILE A 63 -8.17 7.97 -0.74
N ASP A 64 -8.42 9.17 -0.18
CA ASP A 64 -8.47 10.38 -1.00
C ASP A 64 -7.11 10.66 -1.63
N LEU A 65 -6.04 10.46 -0.88
CA LEU A 65 -4.69 10.63 -1.41
C LEU A 65 -4.45 9.66 -2.58
N ALA A 66 -4.87 8.41 -2.41
CA ALA A 66 -4.68 7.39 -3.44
C ALA A 66 -5.44 7.73 -4.71
N ILE A 67 -6.67 8.24 -4.55
CA ILE A 67 -7.47 8.64 -5.71
C ILE A 67 -6.79 9.78 -6.45
N GLN A 68 -6.33 10.79 -5.72
CA GLN A 68 -5.63 11.92 -6.34
C GLN A 68 -4.33 11.49 -7.02
N MET A 69 -3.56 10.63 -6.36
CA MET A 69 -2.29 10.18 -6.90
C MET A 69 -2.51 9.40 -8.20
N ARG A 70 -3.50 8.51 -8.20
CA ARG A 70 -3.75 7.70 -9.39
C ARG A 70 -4.37 8.53 -10.52
N ALA A 71 -5.15 9.56 -10.19
CA ALA A 71 -5.71 10.43 -11.22
C ALA A 71 -4.62 11.20 -11.95
N GLN A 72 -3.59 11.62 -11.23
CA GLN A 72 -2.50 12.36 -11.85
C GLN A 72 -1.43 11.46 -12.43
N TYR A 73 -1.23 10.30 -11.85
CA TYR A 73 -0.19 9.36 -12.27
C TYR A 73 -0.80 7.97 -12.40
N PRO A 74 -1.47 7.69 -13.53
CA PRO A 74 -2.25 6.44 -13.67
C PRO A 74 -1.45 5.16 -13.53
N LYS A 75 -0.13 5.23 -13.69
CA LYS A 75 0.69 4.03 -13.55
C LYS A 75 1.11 3.77 -12.11
N CYS A 76 0.84 4.71 -11.20
CA CYS A 76 1.20 4.54 -9.81
C CYS A 76 0.28 3.49 -9.18
N LYS A 77 0.87 2.48 -8.57
CA LYS A 77 0.09 1.46 -7.88
C LYS A 77 -0.13 1.89 -6.43
N ILE A 78 -1.14 1.33 -5.79
CA ILE A 78 -1.54 1.77 -4.46
C ILE A 78 -1.63 0.58 -3.52
N LEU A 79 -1.10 0.75 -2.31
CA LEU A 79 -1.30 -0.20 -1.22
C LEU A 79 -1.67 0.62 0.01
N LEU A 80 -2.82 0.35 0.61
CA LEU A 80 -3.26 1.06 1.79
C LEU A 80 -3.07 0.18 3.02
N PHE A 81 -2.93 0.80 4.19
CA PHE A 81 -2.92 0.03 5.43
C PHE A 81 -3.69 0.76 6.51
N SER A 82 -4.30 0.02 7.42
CA SER A 82 -5.14 0.60 8.44
C SER A 82 -5.37 -0.35 9.59
N GLY A 83 -5.51 0.19 10.79
CA GLY A 83 -5.88 -0.58 11.95
C GLY A 83 -7.31 -0.33 12.39
N GLN A 84 -8.10 0.36 11.57
CA GLN A 84 -9.44 0.76 11.98
C GLN A 84 -10.52 0.05 11.19
N ALA A 85 -11.53 -0.42 11.90
CA ALA A 85 -12.64 -1.10 11.25
C ALA A 85 -13.39 -0.19 10.30
N ALA A 86 -13.50 1.09 10.62
CA ALA A 86 -14.22 2.03 9.77
C ALA A 86 -13.63 2.14 8.37
N THR A 87 -12.39 1.69 8.19
CA THR A 87 -11.77 1.72 6.88
C THR A 87 -12.56 0.90 5.86
N PHE A 88 -13.23 -0.15 6.29
CA PHE A 88 -13.97 -0.99 5.34
C PHE A 88 -15.10 -0.22 4.67
N ASP A 89 -15.77 0.67 5.39
CA ASP A 89 -16.84 1.47 4.80
C ASP A 89 -16.25 2.43 3.77
N LEU A 90 -15.11 3.03 4.07
CA LEU A 90 -14.46 3.95 3.15
C LEU A 90 -13.99 3.23 1.88
N LEU A 91 -13.51 2.01 2.02
CA LEU A 91 -13.08 1.22 0.87
C LEU A 91 -14.27 0.81 0.01
N GLU A 92 -15.41 0.48 0.63
CA GLU A 92 -16.60 0.14 -0.12
C GLU A 92 -17.13 1.34 -0.90
N ASP A 93 -17.11 2.53 -0.29
CA ASP A 93 -17.52 3.72 -0.99
C ASP A 93 -16.62 4.00 -2.18
N ALA A 94 -15.31 3.83 -2.02
CA ALA A 94 -14.37 4.03 -3.11
C ALA A 94 -14.59 3.03 -4.23
N ARG A 95 -14.86 1.77 -3.86
CA ARG A 95 -15.09 0.72 -4.84
C ARG A 95 -16.36 1.01 -5.64
N ALA A 96 -17.39 1.52 -5.00
CA ALA A 96 -18.62 1.87 -5.67
C ALA A 96 -18.40 2.97 -6.70
N GLN A 97 -17.35 3.78 -6.52
CA GLN A 97 -17.00 4.83 -7.45
C GLN A 97 -15.94 4.38 -8.47
N GLY A 98 -15.60 3.12 -8.48
CA GLY A 98 -14.64 2.58 -9.44
C GLY A 98 -13.20 2.49 -8.97
N HIS A 99 -12.95 2.73 -7.68
CA HIS A 99 -11.60 2.69 -7.13
C HIS A 99 -11.43 1.46 -6.24
N ASP A 100 -10.63 0.50 -6.69
CA ASP A 100 -10.39 -0.71 -5.94
C ASP A 100 -8.93 -0.70 -5.49
N PHE A 101 -8.68 -0.78 -4.20
CA PHE A 101 -7.33 -0.70 -3.66
C PHE A 101 -7.00 -1.92 -2.80
N ASP A 102 -5.73 -2.32 -2.81
CA ASP A 102 -5.26 -3.37 -1.92
C ASP A 102 -5.07 -2.81 -0.53
N LEU A 103 -5.34 -3.61 0.48
CA LEU A 103 -5.26 -3.18 1.87
C LEU A 103 -4.50 -4.18 2.72
N LEU A 104 -3.62 -3.69 3.59
CA LEU A 104 -3.03 -4.48 4.65
C LEU A 104 -3.55 -3.98 5.97
N LEU A 105 -3.74 -4.88 6.92
CA LEU A 105 -4.20 -4.51 8.25
C LEU A 105 -3.01 -4.31 9.18
N LYS A 106 -3.09 -3.30 10.03
CA LYS A 106 -2.07 -3.08 11.07
C LYS A 106 -2.29 -4.07 12.20
N PRO A 107 -1.23 -4.50 12.86
CA PRO A 107 0.16 -4.13 12.63
C PRO A 107 0.72 -4.83 11.39
N VAL A 108 1.52 -4.10 10.62
CA VAL A 108 2.05 -4.64 9.39
C VAL A 108 3.37 -5.31 9.66
N HIS A 109 3.47 -6.59 9.40
CA HIS A 109 4.72 -7.31 9.60
C HIS A 109 5.63 -7.11 8.39
N PRO A 110 6.93 -6.99 8.59
CA PRO A 110 7.86 -6.77 7.48
C PRO A 110 7.74 -7.81 6.37
N THR A 111 7.57 -9.08 6.73
CA THR A 111 7.45 -10.14 5.74
C THR A 111 6.20 -9.96 4.88
N GLU A 112 5.08 -9.61 5.52
CA GLU A 112 3.83 -9.39 4.82
C GLU A 112 3.94 -8.17 3.90
N LEU A 113 4.53 -7.09 4.39
CA LEU A 113 4.74 -5.88 3.60
C LEU A 113 5.56 -6.19 2.36
N LEU A 114 6.69 -6.87 2.54
CA LEU A 114 7.59 -7.17 1.43
C LEU A 114 6.93 -8.08 0.40
N PHE A 115 6.13 -9.03 0.86
CA PHE A 115 5.42 -9.91 -0.05
C PHE A 115 4.42 -9.12 -0.89
N GLU A 116 3.63 -8.26 -0.26
CA GLU A 116 2.62 -7.48 -0.98
C GLU A 116 3.27 -6.47 -1.93
N VAL A 117 4.32 -5.81 -1.49
CA VAL A 117 5.02 -4.84 -2.34
C VAL A 117 5.61 -5.56 -3.56
N GLY A 118 6.24 -6.70 -3.34
CA GLY A 118 6.82 -7.46 -4.45
C GLY A 118 5.76 -7.91 -5.44
N LYS A 119 4.62 -8.37 -4.93
CA LYS A 119 3.53 -8.81 -5.78
C LYS A 119 2.99 -7.64 -6.61
N ILE A 120 2.78 -6.48 -6.01
CA ILE A 120 2.24 -5.33 -6.70
C ILE A 120 3.23 -4.79 -7.73
N ILE A 121 4.50 -4.65 -7.35
CA ILE A 121 5.50 -4.08 -8.25
C ILE A 121 5.82 -5.02 -9.40
N ASN A 122 5.98 -6.30 -9.11
CA ASN A 122 6.40 -7.23 -10.13
C ASN A 122 5.24 -7.88 -10.88
N GLY A 123 4.06 -7.77 -10.34
CA GLY A 123 2.88 -8.35 -10.99
C GLY A 123 2.80 -9.85 -10.91
N THR A 124 3.60 -10.49 -10.06
CA THR A 124 3.54 -11.93 -9.95
C THR A 124 3.58 -12.33 -8.50
N VAL A 125 3.00 -13.45 -8.20
CA VAL A 125 3.10 -14.00 -6.90
C VAL A 125 4.27 -14.91 -6.94
N ALA A 126 5.24 -14.65 -6.15
CA ALA A 126 6.44 -15.45 -6.17
C ALA A 126 6.09 -16.83 -5.73
N ILE A 127 6.49 -17.76 -6.53
CA ILE A 127 6.16 -19.08 -6.25
C ILE A 127 6.68 -19.56 -4.99
N TYR A 128 7.86 -19.12 -4.69
CA TYR A 128 8.41 -19.62 -3.51
C TYR A 128 7.77 -19.01 -2.33
N ALA A 129 7.07 -18.04 -2.54
CA ALA A 129 6.59 -17.36 -1.42
C ALA A 129 5.39 -18.03 -0.98
N VAL A 130 5.07 -19.00 -1.55
CA VAL A 130 3.98 -19.55 -1.20
C VAL A 130 3.97 -20.05 0.06
N SER A 131 4.51 -19.77 0.68
CA SER A 131 4.42 -20.10 1.83
C SER A 131 3.18 -20.01 2.28
N PRO A 132 2.74 -20.62 2.63
CA PRO A 132 1.63 -20.69 2.98
C PRO A 132 0.99 -20.15 3.88
N ALA A 133 1.17 -19.84 4.37
CA ALA A 133 0.73 -19.30 5.39
C ALA A 133 -0.31 -18.44 5.28
N LYS A 134 -0.82 -18.06 4.59
CA LYS A 134 -1.58 -17.07 4.54
C LYS A 134 -2.87 -17.37 4.58
N PRO A 135 -3.50 -17.20 5.16
CA PRO A 135 -4.75 -17.43 5.21
C PRO A 135 -5.53 -16.45 4.83
N THR A 136 -5.76 -16.07 4.48
CA THR A 136 -6.18 -15.10 4.29
C THR A 136 -7.15 -14.73 4.46
N MET A 137 -7.65 -14.52 4.60
CA MET A 137 -8.25 -13.93 4.74
C MET A 137 -8.36 -13.04 4.57
N ALA A 138 -8.15 -12.84 4.36
CA ALA A 138 -8.05 -11.87 4.30
C ALA A 138 -8.62 -11.52 3.44
N GLY A 139 -8.81 -11.73 2.97
CA GLY A 139 -9.15 -11.34 2.34
C GLY A 139 -9.86 -11.84 1.58
N ARG A 140 -10.22 -12.50 1.30
CA ARG A 140 -10.50 -12.97 0.78
C ARG A 140 -11.04 -13.91 0.85
N GLU A 141 -11.16 -14.37 0.91
CA GLU A 141 -11.24 -15.01 1.02
C GLU A 141 -11.41 -15.77 0.82
N ALA A 142 -11.53 -16.10 0.60
CA ALA A 142 -11.31 -16.60 0.38
C ALA A 142 -11.48 -17.15 -0.27
N ARG A 143 -11.54 -17.40 -0.72
CA ARG A 143 -11.28 -17.67 -1.35
C ARG A 143 -11.31 -18.53 -1.43
N GLU A 144 -11.26 -18.82 -1.41
CA GLU A 144 -10.83 -19.37 -1.47
C GLU A 144 -10.77 -20.13 -1.23
N MET A 145 -11.20 -20.62 -1.48
CA MET A 145 -10.80 -21.16 -1.31
C MET A 145 -10.70 -21.74 -1.44
N SER A 146 -11.02 -21.96 -1.64
CA SER A 146 -10.51 -22.23 -1.77
C SER A 146 -10.12 -22.62 -1.96
N GLU A 147 -10.34 -22.85 -2.23
CA GLU A 147 -9.66 -22.84 -2.38
C GLU A 147 -9.27 -23.06 -2.17
N HIS A 148 -9.75 -23.60 -2.34
CA HIS A 148 -9.01 -23.52 -2.21
C HIS A 148 -8.88 -23.68 -2.02
N THR A 149 -9.43 -24.16 -2.25
CA THR A 149 -8.93 -24.01 -2.11
C THR A 149 -8.48 -24.06 -2.18
#